data_44a2b7341db2d34bc58119ac8a66bce6
#
_entry.id   44a2b7341db2d34bc58119ac8a66bce6
#
_cell.length_a   1.000
_cell.length_b   1.000
_cell.length_c   1.000
_cell.angle_alpha   90.00
_cell.angle_beta   90.00
_cell.angle_gamma   90.00
#
_symmetry.space_group_name_H-M   'P 1'
#
loop_
_entity.id
_entity.type
_entity.pdbx_description
1 polymer ?
#
loop_
_entity_poly.entity_id
_entity_poly.type
_entity_poly.pdbx_seq_one_letter_code
_entity_poly.pdbx_strand_id
1 'polypeptide(L)'
;MIARIHHVGVVVQDLDAGLEFWRDTLELPLLRSADLPDQGVRAALLACGTGEVEVLAPTTPDSGVARFLASRGEGVHHVCFESDDVVREVRRFIGTGVDMIDGKPRQGLAGKVAFVHPRACAKLLVELATPSGRAPLPETPLALVAVHGKVEDVGAAAQRLQDLFGMNRGFAAEDGSFVQLSLTGLMLQLTPLGGGFPKPGFTALRLRAGDLSALARRLGERGIPCQENAVGLVVPPGPGAGAPLIVEAGR
;
A
#
# COMPACT_ATOMS: atom_id res chain seq x y z
N MET A 1 17.09 -2.29 11.11
CA MET A 1 15.86 -2.10 11.94
C MET A 1 14.76 -1.56 11.03
N ILE A 2 13.50 -2.03 11.22
CA ILE A 2 12.34 -1.52 10.48
C ILE A 2 11.97 -0.15 11.05
N ALA A 3 11.86 0.86 10.19
CA ALA A 3 11.77 2.26 10.61
C ALA A 3 10.38 2.87 10.39
N ARG A 4 9.75 2.59 9.25
CA ARG A 4 8.45 3.15 8.86
C ARG A 4 7.77 2.30 7.78
N ILE A 5 6.52 2.58 7.48
CA ILE A 5 5.92 2.15 6.23
C ILE A 5 6.43 3.12 5.14
N HIS A 6 7.09 2.57 4.11
CA HIS A 6 7.70 3.31 3.01
C HIS A 6 6.66 3.67 1.95
N HIS A 7 6.02 2.65 1.38
CA HIS A 7 5.02 2.82 0.34
C HIS A 7 3.93 1.76 0.42
N VAL A 8 2.91 1.97 -0.40
CA VAL A 8 1.83 1.02 -0.66
C VAL A 8 1.82 0.71 -2.14
N GLY A 9 1.85 -0.57 -2.49
CA GLY A 9 1.75 -1.02 -3.87
C GLY A 9 0.28 -1.15 -4.31
N VAL A 10 -0.06 -0.51 -5.43
CA VAL A 10 -1.37 -0.56 -6.07
C VAL A 10 -1.22 -1.16 -7.46
N VAL A 11 -1.92 -2.26 -7.71
CA VAL A 11 -1.91 -2.93 -9.01
C VAL A 11 -3.02 -2.37 -9.88
N VAL A 12 -2.66 -2.03 -11.11
CA VAL A 12 -3.55 -1.57 -12.17
C VAL A 12 -3.38 -2.42 -13.43
N GLN A 13 -4.39 -2.42 -14.30
CA GLN A 13 -4.34 -3.12 -15.58
C GLN A 13 -3.31 -2.48 -16.52
N ASP A 14 -3.27 -1.17 -16.54
CA ASP A 14 -2.44 -0.35 -17.42
C ASP A 14 -1.77 0.76 -16.61
N LEU A 15 -0.43 0.88 -16.74
CA LEU A 15 0.34 1.86 -15.97
C LEU A 15 0.04 3.30 -16.42
N ASP A 16 -0.23 3.52 -17.71
CA ASP A 16 -0.47 4.88 -18.20
C ASP A 16 -1.81 5.39 -17.69
N ALA A 17 -2.86 4.54 -17.65
CA ALA A 17 -4.12 4.85 -16.97
C ALA A 17 -3.93 5.07 -15.46
N GLY A 18 -3.07 4.28 -14.82
CA GLY A 18 -2.67 4.49 -13.42
C GLY A 18 -2.03 5.85 -13.20
N LEU A 19 -1.10 6.25 -14.06
CA LEU A 19 -0.44 7.55 -13.99
C LEU A 19 -1.40 8.71 -14.27
N GLU A 20 -2.33 8.56 -15.21
CA GLU A 20 -3.38 9.56 -15.43
C GLU A 20 -4.22 9.79 -14.17
N PHE A 21 -4.53 8.73 -13.42
CA PHE A 21 -5.25 8.87 -12.16
C PHE A 21 -4.34 9.42 -11.05
N TRP A 22 -3.26 8.74 -10.71
CA TRP A 22 -2.44 9.08 -9.52
C TRP A 22 -1.60 10.33 -9.70
N ARG A 23 -0.96 10.51 -10.87
CA ARG A 23 -0.12 11.68 -11.17
C ARG A 23 -0.94 12.88 -11.61
N ASP A 24 -1.85 12.70 -12.59
CA ASP A 24 -2.47 13.82 -13.28
C ASP A 24 -3.79 14.25 -12.65
N THR A 25 -4.57 13.30 -12.09
CA THR A 25 -5.83 13.61 -11.40
C THR A 25 -5.63 13.93 -9.93
N LEU A 26 -4.85 13.11 -9.22
CA LEU A 26 -4.57 13.36 -7.80
C LEU A 26 -3.37 14.31 -7.59
N GLU A 27 -2.68 14.71 -8.66
CA GLU A 27 -1.52 15.62 -8.66
C GLU A 27 -0.38 15.13 -7.75
N LEU A 28 -0.15 13.81 -7.69
CA LEU A 28 0.95 13.27 -6.94
C LEU A 28 2.24 13.33 -7.76
N PRO A 29 3.31 13.94 -7.22
CA PRO A 29 4.59 14.02 -7.92
C PRO A 29 5.18 12.65 -8.21
N LEU A 30 5.52 12.38 -9.47
CA LEU A 30 6.23 11.18 -9.87
C LEU A 30 7.69 11.29 -9.43
N LEU A 31 8.15 10.34 -8.63
CA LEU A 31 9.53 10.28 -8.13
C LEU A 31 10.41 9.49 -9.10
N ARG A 32 9.94 8.34 -9.56
CA ARG A 32 10.63 7.46 -10.50
C ARG A 32 9.68 6.49 -11.17
N SER A 33 10.07 5.98 -12.33
CA SER A 33 9.39 4.88 -13.01
C SER A 33 10.43 4.00 -13.68
N ALA A 34 10.17 2.70 -13.75
CA ALA A 34 11.05 1.75 -14.41
C ALA A 34 10.30 0.49 -14.85
N ASP A 35 10.85 -0.15 -15.87
CA ASP A 35 10.56 -1.55 -16.19
C ASP A 35 11.42 -2.43 -15.28
N LEU A 36 10.80 -3.46 -14.71
CA LEU A 36 11.43 -4.46 -13.85
C LEU A 36 11.23 -5.85 -14.49
N PRO A 37 12.01 -6.17 -15.53
CA PRO A 37 11.81 -7.39 -16.35
C PRO A 37 11.87 -8.67 -15.53
N ASP A 38 12.79 -8.73 -14.55
CA ASP A 38 12.95 -9.88 -13.65
C ASP A 38 11.72 -10.14 -12.78
N GLN A 39 10.83 -9.15 -12.66
CA GLN A 39 9.58 -9.24 -11.92
C GLN A 39 8.36 -9.29 -12.83
N GLY A 40 8.56 -9.06 -14.13
CA GLY A 40 7.49 -8.99 -15.13
C GLY A 40 6.52 -7.84 -14.90
N VAL A 41 7.03 -6.67 -14.48
CA VAL A 41 6.20 -5.49 -14.16
C VAL A 41 6.83 -4.18 -14.66
N ARG A 42 5.99 -3.20 -14.96
CA ARG A 42 6.34 -1.77 -14.97
C ARG A 42 5.83 -1.15 -13.69
N ALA A 43 6.59 -0.24 -13.12
CA ALA A 43 6.23 0.40 -11.87
C ALA A 43 6.53 1.91 -11.89
N ALA A 44 5.74 2.66 -11.15
CA ALA A 44 5.93 4.10 -10.92
C ALA A 44 5.72 4.40 -9.43
N LEU A 45 6.64 5.15 -8.85
CA LEU A 45 6.63 5.56 -7.45
C LEU A 45 6.29 7.05 -7.37
N LEU A 46 5.24 7.39 -6.63
CA LEU A 46 4.74 8.75 -6.49
C LEU A 46 4.75 9.18 -5.02
N ALA A 47 5.12 10.43 -4.76
CA ALA A 47 5.07 10.99 -3.41
C ALA A 47 3.62 11.19 -2.95
N CYS A 48 3.33 10.86 -1.68
CA CYS A 48 2.02 11.05 -1.08
C CYS A 48 2.15 11.41 0.42
N GLY A 49 2.44 12.67 0.71
CA GLY A 49 2.77 13.13 2.07
C GLY A 49 4.14 12.64 2.52
N THR A 50 4.19 11.98 3.66
CA THR A 50 5.42 11.37 4.20
C THR A 50 5.67 9.95 3.70
N GLY A 51 4.72 9.37 2.95
CA GLY A 51 4.79 8.06 2.32
C GLY A 51 4.78 8.17 0.79
N GLU A 52 4.72 7.03 0.15
CA GLU A 52 4.71 6.91 -1.30
C GLU A 52 3.64 5.90 -1.75
N VAL A 53 3.16 6.05 -2.99
CA VAL A 53 2.31 5.07 -3.67
C VAL A 53 3.09 4.50 -4.85
N GLU A 54 3.23 3.19 -4.90
CA GLU A 54 3.81 2.48 -6.03
C GLU A 54 2.69 1.93 -6.90
N VAL A 55 2.55 2.43 -8.11
CA VAL A 55 1.59 1.93 -9.11
C VAL A 55 2.29 0.90 -9.98
N LEU A 56 1.70 -0.31 -10.08
CA LEU A 56 2.31 -1.47 -10.76
C LEU A 56 1.36 -2.01 -11.84
N ALA A 57 1.90 -2.28 -13.02
CA ALA A 57 1.20 -3.00 -14.07
C ALA A 57 2.03 -4.19 -14.55
N PRO A 58 1.40 -5.35 -14.88
CA PRO A 58 2.14 -6.51 -15.37
C PRO A 58 2.65 -6.28 -16.79
N THR A 59 3.84 -6.79 -17.10
CA THR A 59 4.41 -6.87 -18.46
C THR A 59 4.42 -8.29 -18.99
N THR A 60 4.24 -9.29 -18.09
CA THR A 60 4.18 -10.71 -18.47
C THR A 60 3.00 -11.38 -17.77
N PRO A 61 2.34 -12.38 -18.41
CA PRO A 61 1.14 -13.02 -17.86
C PRO A 61 1.43 -13.93 -16.66
N ASP A 62 2.66 -14.32 -16.43
CA ASP A 62 3.13 -15.20 -15.37
C ASP A 62 3.71 -14.44 -14.17
N SER A 63 3.71 -13.13 -14.18
CA SER A 63 4.15 -12.31 -13.03
C SER A 63 3.23 -12.46 -11.82
N GLY A 64 3.76 -12.15 -10.63
CA GLY A 64 2.95 -12.10 -9.40
C GLY A 64 1.81 -11.09 -9.49
N VAL A 65 2.08 -9.94 -10.13
CA VAL A 65 1.11 -8.87 -10.36
C VAL A 65 0.01 -9.30 -11.33
N ALA A 66 0.36 -10.03 -12.42
CA ALA A 66 -0.64 -10.58 -13.34
C ALA A 66 -1.57 -11.59 -12.65
N ARG A 67 -1.02 -12.48 -11.82
CA ARG A 67 -1.83 -13.41 -11.02
C ARG A 67 -2.75 -12.69 -10.02
N PHE A 68 -2.26 -11.64 -9.37
CA PHE A 68 -3.09 -10.81 -8.50
C PHE A 68 -4.25 -10.20 -9.28
N LEU A 69 -3.96 -9.56 -10.41
CA LEU A 69 -4.94 -8.92 -11.28
C LEU A 69 -6.02 -9.90 -11.76
N ALA A 70 -5.62 -11.09 -12.20
CA ALA A 70 -6.54 -12.13 -12.64
C ALA A 70 -7.45 -12.66 -11.52
N SER A 71 -6.98 -12.66 -10.27
CA SER A 71 -7.73 -13.24 -9.14
C SER A 71 -8.52 -12.24 -8.31
N ARG A 72 -8.17 -10.95 -8.37
CA ARG A 72 -8.71 -9.89 -7.51
C ARG A 72 -9.13 -8.63 -8.26
N GLY A 73 -8.73 -8.48 -9.53
CA GLY A 73 -8.83 -7.22 -10.26
C GLY A 73 -7.75 -6.22 -9.80
N GLU A 74 -7.92 -4.96 -10.20
CA GLU A 74 -7.11 -3.86 -9.70
C GLU A 74 -7.29 -3.71 -8.18
N GLY A 75 -6.23 -3.31 -7.45
CA GLY A 75 -6.34 -3.22 -6.00
C GLY A 75 -5.03 -2.95 -5.28
N VAL A 76 -5.13 -2.75 -3.96
CA VAL A 76 -3.97 -2.66 -3.07
C VAL A 76 -3.32 -4.03 -2.96
N HIS A 77 -2.06 -4.12 -3.36
CA HIS A 77 -1.30 -5.35 -3.48
C HIS A 77 -0.47 -5.65 -2.24
N HIS A 78 0.34 -4.69 -1.81
CA HIS A 78 1.26 -4.87 -0.69
C HIS A 78 1.49 -3.57 0.08
N VAL A 79 2.01 -3.73 1.29
CA VAL A 79 2.58 -2.66 2.09
C VAL A 79 4.08 -2.92 2.21
N CYS A 80 4.88 -1.90 1.95
CA CYS A 80 6.34 -1.98 2.06
C CYS A 80 6.83 -1.29 3.34
N PHE A 81 7.63 -2.01 4.12
CA PHE A 81 8.33 -1.48 5.28
C PHE A 81 9.77 -1.11 4.93
N GLU A 82 10.18 0.09 5.30
CA GLU A 82 11.56 0.53 5.18
C GLU A 82 12.43 -0.08 6.27
N SER A 83 13.55 -0.64 5.87
CA SER A 83 14.61 -1.12 6.74
C SER A 83 15.94 -0.48 6.37
N ASP A 84 16.78 -0.24 7.35
CA ASP A 84 18.17 0.20 7.16
C ASP A 84 19.04 -0.88 6.47
N ASP A 85 18.65 -2.16 6.58
CA ASP A 85 19.34 -3.29 5.95
C ASP A 85 18.38 -4.46 5.71
N VAL A 86 17.82 -4.54 4.50
CA VAL A 86 16.91 -5.63 4.11
C VAL A 86 17.62 -6.99 4.08
N VAL A 87 18.94 -7.04 3.82
CA VAL A 87 19.70 -8.30 3.84
C VAL A 87 19.73 -8.87 5.26
N ARG A 88 19.96 -8.02 6.26
CA ARG A 88 19.93 -8.40 7.67
C ARG A 88 18.54 -8.85 8.09
N GLU A 89 17.49 -8.13 7.68
CA GLU A 89 16.11 -8.50 8.04
C GLU A 89 15.68 -9.84 7.41
N VAL A 90 16.03 -10.11 6.15
CA VAL A 90 15.78 -11.42 5.52
C VAL A 90 16.47 -12.55 6.28
N ARG A 91 17.76 -12.36 6.66
CA ARG A 91 18.48 -13.35 7.47
C ARG A 91 17.82 -13.57 8.84
N ARG A 92 17.38 -12.48 9.49
CA ARG A 92 16.69 -12.55 10.78
C ARG A 92 15.38 -13.33 10.64
N PHE A 93 14.57 -13.04 9.64
CA PHE A 93 13.29 -13.71 9.41
C PHE A 93 13.49 -15.20 9.11
N ILE A 94 14.38 -15.56 8.21
CA ILE A 94 14.68 -16.96 7.91
C ILE A 94 15.21 -17.68 9.17
N GLY A 95 16.12 -17.05 9.92
CA GLY A 95 16.71 -17.62 11.13
C GLY A 95 15.69 -17.82 12.28
N THR A 96 14.58 -17.10 12.26
CA THR A 96 13.47 -17.26 13.23
C THR A 96 12.28 -18.07 12.67
N GLY A 97 12.44 -18.71 11.50
CA GLY A 97 11.42 -19.56 10.90
C GLY A 97 10.27 -18.79 10.24
N VAL A 98 10.46 -17.52 9.91
CA VAL A 98 9.48 -16.74 9.16
C VAL A 98 9.61 -17.05 7.67
N ASP A 99 8.50 -17.46 7.06
CA ASP A 99 8.47 -17.76 5.63
C ASP A 99 8.68 -16.50 4.79
N MET A 100 9.63 -16.59 3.84
CA MET A 100 9.91 -15.55 2.85
C MET A 100 9.50 -16.03 1.46
N ILE A 101 9.05 -15.10 0.59
CA ILE A 101 8.97 -15.34 -0.86
C ILE A 101 10.39 -15.22 -1.43
N ASP A 102 11.09 -14.15 -1.07
CA ASP A 102 12.46 -13.91 -1.53
C ASP A 102 13.46 -14.34 -0.44
N GLY A 103 14.17 -15.43 -0.68
CA GLY A 103 15.25 -15.88 0.21
C GLY A 103 16.51 -15.00 0.14
N LYS A 104 16.59 -14.13 -0.88
CA LYS A 104 17.63 -13.11 -1.06
C LYS A 104 17.00 -11.83 -1.61
N PRO A 105 17.40 -10.65 -1.08
CA PRO A 105 16.95 -9.38 -1.63
C PRO A 105 17.35 -9.20 -3.10
N ARG A 106 16.48 -8.56 -3.86
CA ARG A 106 16.67 -8.21 -5.27
C ARG A 106 16.51 -6.72 -5.48
N GLN A 107 16.84 -6.22 -6.67
CA GLN A 107 16.62 -4.83 -7.02
C GLN A 107 15.12 -4.60 -7.32
N GLY A 108 14.52 -3.64 -6.66
CA GLY A 108 13.18 -3.13 -6.92
C GLY A 108 13.20 -1.63 -7.19
N LEU A 109 12.03 -1.03 -7.39
CA LEU A 109 11.92 0.41 -7.65
C LEU A 109 12.30 1.24 -6.42
N ALA A 110 11.93 0.80 -5.23
CA ALA A 110 12.27 1.46 -3.96
C ALA A 110 13.74 1.28 -3.53
N GLY A 111 14.50 0.40 -4.18
CA GLY A 111 15.86 0.03 -3.80
C GLY A 111 16.02 -1.49 -3.71
N LYS A 112 16.79 -1.98 -2.73
CA LYS A 112 16.84 -3.43 -2.49
C LYS A 112 15.59 -3.87 -1.75
N VAL A 113 14.89 -4.88 -2.28
CA VAL A 113 13.60 -5.35 -1.76
C VAL A 113 13.57 -6.86 -1.53
N ALA A 114 12.70 -7.31 -0.62
CA ALA A 114 12.36 -8.71 -0.43
C ALA A 114 10.94 -8.85 0.12
N PHE A 115 10.18 -9.84 -0.38
CA PHE A 115 8.84 -10.12 0.07
C PHE A 115 8.79 -11.19 1.17
N VAL A 116 8.03 -10.89 2.22
CA VAL A 116 7.65 -11.85 3.24
C VAL A 116 6.45 -12.66 2.72
N HIS A 117 6.45 -13.97 2.94
CA HIS A 117 5.34 -14.81 2.47
C HIS A 117 4.04 -14.44 3.21
N PRO A 118 2.89 -14.26 2.52
CA PRO A 118 1.65 -13.81 3.13
C PRO A 118 1.18 -14.66 4.32
N ARG A 119 1.44 -15.99 4.32
CA ARG A 119 1.07 -16.85 5.46
C ARG A 119 1.80 -16.48 6.76
N ALA A 120 2.96 -15.83 6.68
CA ALA A 120 3.66 -15.33 7.84
C ALA A 120 3.10 -13.99 8.35
N CYS A 121 2.29 -13.29 7.56
CA CYS A 121 1.77 -11.93 7.81
C CYS A 121 0.23 -11.89 7.77
N ALA A 122 -0.45 -12.85 8.39
CA ALA A 122 -1.92 -12.95 8.40
C ALA A 122 -2.56 -12.89 7.01
N LYS A 123 -1.90 -13.47 6.01
CA LYS A 123 -2.24 -13.48 4.57
C LYS A 123 -2.19 -12.10 3.89
N LEU A 124 -1.60 -11.11 4.53
CA LEU A 124 -1.25 -9.83 3.92
C LEU A 124 0.11 -9.94 3.23
N LEU A 125 0.25 -9.36 2.03
CA LEU A 125 1.52 -9.32 1.33
C LEU A 125 2.36 -8.14 1.85
N VAL A 126 3.54 -8.44 2.34
CA VAL A 126 4.46 -7.44 2.92
C VAL A 126 5.78 -7.46 2.19
N GLU A 127 6.24 -6.31 1.78
CA GLU A 127 7.58 -6.06 1.26
C GLU A 127 8.46 -5.43 2.33
N LEU A 128 9.75 -5.71 2.29
CA LEU A 128 10.81 -5.00 2.99
C LEU A 128 11.69 -4.29 1.98
N ALA A 129 12.04 -3.03 2.22
CA ALA A 129 12.92 -2.28 1.34
C ALA A 129 14.05 -1.58 2.10
N THR A 130 15.24 -1.56 1.49
CA THR A 130 16.28 -0.59 1.83
C THR A 130 16.42 0.39 0.66
N PRO A 131 15.92 1.63 0.81
CA PRO A 131 15.99 2.62 -0.26
C PRO A 131 17.42 2.94 -0.68
N SER A 132 17.64 3.19 -1.97
CA SER A 132 18.95 3.54 -2.52
C SER A 132 19.41 4.97 -2.18
N GLY A 133 18.62 5.73 -1.45
CA GLY A 133 18.90 7.09 -0.99
C GLY A 133 17.67 7.70 -0.29
N ARG A 134 17.90 8.75 0.48
CA ARG A 134 16.84 9.53 1.14
C ARG A 134 16.91 10.98 0.64
N ALA A 135 16.22 11.28 -0.43
CA ALA A 135 15.90 12.66 -0.75
C ALA A 135 14.61 13.07 0.02
N PRO A 136 14.48 14.32 0.45
CA PRO A 136 13.21 14.83 0.95
C PRO A 136 12.12 14.65 -0.12
N LEU A 137 10.94 14.19 0.30
CA LEU A 137 9.80 14.10 -0.60
C LEU A 137 9.29 15.50 -0.93
N PRO A 138 8.83 15.76 -2.16
CA PRO A 138 8.22 17.04 -2.52
C PRO A 138 6.90 17.23 -1.75
N GLU A 139 6.44 18.48 -1.64
CA GLU A 139 5.10 18.77 -1.14
C GLU A 139 4.04 18.13 -2.04
N THR A 140 2.96 17.67 -1.43
CA THR A 140 1.89 16.95 -2.12
C THR A 140 0.51 17.47 -1.68
N PRO A 141 -0.49 17.55 -2.58
CA PRO A 141 -1.84 17.95 -2.22
C PRO A 141 -2.56 16.93 -1.35
N LEU A 142 -2.09 15.69 -1.37
CA LEU A 142 -2.62 14.57 -0.60
C LEU A 142 -1.53 13.89 0.22
N ALA A 143 -1.90 13.36 1.37
CA ALA A 143 -1.04 12.53 2.21
C ALA A 143 -1.66 11.17 2.45
N LEU A 144 -0.89 10.10 2.26
CA LEU A 144 -1.30 8.75 2.66
C LEU A 144 -1.25 8.66 4.19
N VAL A 145 -2.40 8.34 4.82
CA VAL A 145 -2.52 8.29 6.28
C VAL A 145 -2.82 6.89 6.81
N ALA A 146 -3.53 6.06 6.05
CA ALA A 146 -3.77 4.67 6.45
C ALA A 146 -3.99 3.73 5.27
N VAL A 147 -3.72 2.45 5.53
CA VAL A 147 -4.06 1.32 4.65
C VAL A 147 -5.06 0.44 5.39
N HIS A 148 -6.13 0.04 4.72
CA HIS A 148 -7.12 -0.87 5.28
C HIS A 148 -6.81 -2.30 4.85
N GLY A 149 -6.81 -3.22 5.83
CA GLY A 149 -6.61 -4.66 5.63
C GLY A 149 -7.78 -5.46 6.19
N LYS A 150 -8.18 -6.50 5.46
CA LYS A 150 -9.11 -7.53 5.90
C LYS A 150 -8.34 -8.78 6.30
N VAL A 151 -8.64 -9.33 7.48
CA VAL A 151 -7.98 -10.52 8.04
C VAL A 151 -9.00 -11.48 8.65
N GLU A 152 -8.61 -12.74 8.83
CA GLU A 152 -9.49 -13.77 9.42
C GLU A 152 -9.68 -13.53 10.93
N ASP A 153 -8.60 -13.22 11.63
CA ASP A 153 -8.56 -12.90 13.07
C ASP A 153 -7.79 -11.61 13.29
N VAL A 154 -8.49 -10.56 13.70
CA VAL A 154 -7.92 -9.21 13.87
C VAL A 154 -6.90 -9.18 15.01
N GLY A 155 -7.18 -9.88 16.12
CA GLY A 155 -6.29 -9.90 17.28
C GLY A 155 -4.98 -10.63 16.98
N ALA A 156 -5.08 -11.83 16.41
CA ALA A 156 -3.92 -12.63 16.03
C ALA A 156 -3.10 -11.94 14.93
N ALA A 157 -3.75 -11.33 13.94
CA ALA A 157 -3.07 -10.58 12.89
C ALA A 157 -2.32 -9.36 13.44
N ALA A 158 -2.95 -8.60 14.34
CA ALA A 158 -2.33 -7.46 14.98
C ALA A 158 -1.09 -7.87 15.78
N GLN A 159 -1.20 -8.89 16.64
CA GLN A 159 -0.07 -9.41 17.40
C GLN A 159 1.06 -9.87 16.49
N ARG A 160 0.73 -10.61 15.43
CA ARG A 160 1.74 -11.10 14.48
C ARG A 160 2.51 -9.97 13.79
N LEU A 161 1.82 -8.91 13.37
CA LEU A 161 2.48 -7.75 12.73
C LEU A 161 3.32 -6.94 13.73
N GLN A 162 2.88 -6.83 14.98
CA GLN A 162 3.69 -6.24 16.06
C GLN A 162 4.99 -7.03 16.27
N ASP A 163 4.91 -8.35 16.39
CA ASP A 163 6.06 -9.22 16.63
C ASP A 163 7.08 -9.18 15.47
N LEU A 164 6.59 -9.14 14.23
CA LEU A 164 7.46 -9.15 13.05
C LEU A 164 8.10 -7.78 12.77
N PHE A 165 7.31 -6.71 12.86
CA PHE A 165 7.68 -5.39 12.33
C PHE A 165 7.81 -4.31 13.40
N GLY A 166 7.55 -4.63 14.67
CA GLY A 166 7.65 -3.66 15.77
C GLY A 166 6.57 -2.57 15.71
N MET A 167 5.41 -2.86 15.10
CA MET A 167 4.32 -1.89 15.01
C MET A 167 3.73 -1.60 16.39
N ASN A 168 3.39 -0.33 16.62
CA ASN A 168 2.67 0.08 17.83
C ASN A 168 1.17 -0.18 17.66
N ARG A 169 0.55 -0.78 18.68
CA ARG A 169 -0.89 -0.93 18.74
C ARG A 169 -1.51 0.38 19.21
N GLY A 170 -2.38 0.96 18.38
CA GLY A 170 -3.17 2.13 18.67
C GLY A 170 -4.58 1.77 19.14
N PHE A 171 -5.58 2.49 18.63
CA PHE A 171 -6.98 2.24 18.96
C PHE A 171 -7.42 0.83 18.55
N ALA A 172 -8.22 0.21 19.39
CA ALA A 172 -8.87 -1.06 19.11
C ALA A 172 -10.32 -1.00 19.59
N ALA A 173 -11.24 -1.57 18.83
CA ALA A 173 -12.62 -1.73 19.27
C ALA A 173 -12.69 -2.85 20.35
N GLU A 174 -13.53 -2.67 21.35
CA GLU A 174 -13.69 -3.62 22.47
C GLU A 174 -14.21 -4.98 22.00
N ASP A 175 -15.02 -4.99 20.95
CA ASP A 175 -15.57 -6.22 20.33
C ASP A 175 -14.59 -6.93 19.39
N GLY A 176 -13.36 -6.40 19.27
CA GLY A 176 -12.33 -6.97 18.39
C GLY A 176 -12.57 -6.74 16.89
N SER A 177 -13.58 -5.97 16.50
CA SER A 177 -13.92 -5.72 15.09
C SER A 177 -12.96 -4.79 14.36
N PHE A 178 -12.03 -4.15 15.09
CA PHE A 178 -11.12 -3.16 14.54
C PHE A 178 -9.87 -3.01 15.39
N VAL A 179 -8.71 -2.96 14.74
CA VAL A 179 -7.42 -2.58 15.36
C VAL A 179 -6.64 -1.65 14.45
N GLN A 180 -6.07 -0.61 15.02
CA GLN A 180 -5.04 0.22 14.38
C GLN A 180 -3.65 -0.20 14.82
N LEU A 181 -2.77 -0.37 13.85
CA LEU A 181 -1.33 -0.49 14.05
C LEU A 181 -0.64 0.69 13.39
N SER A 182 0.42 1.19 13.98
CA SER A 182 1.16 2.31 13.42
C SER A 182 2.68 2.06 13.47
N LEU A 183 3.36 2.61 12.48
CA LEU A 183 4.81 2.69 12.46
C LEU A 183 5.19 4.00 11.76
N THR A 184 5.66 4.97 12.53
CA THR A 184 6.09 6.30 12.06
C THR A 184 5.20 6.92 10.97
N GLY A 185 4.09 7.54 11.39
CA GLY A 185 3.28 8.42 10.55
C GLY A 185 2.17 7.76 9.72
N LEU A 186 2.26 6.47 9.43
CA LEU A 186 1.27 5.75 8.64
C LEU A 186 0.63 4.62 9.46
N MET A 187 -0.68 4.43 9.28
CA MET A 187 -1.47 3.45 10.01
C MET A 187 -1.86 2.27 9.11
N LEU A 188 -1.89 1.10 9.71
CA LEU A 188 -2.55 -0.08 9.16
C LEU A 188 -3.81 -0.34 10.00
N GLN A 189 -4.97 -0.34 9.35
CA GLN A 189 -6.26 -0.59 9.98
C GLN A 189 -6.74 -2.00 9.61
N LEU A 190 -6.88 -2.85 10.62
CA LEU A 190 -7.33 -4.23 10.44
C LEU A 190 -8.78 -4.40 10.85
N THR A 191 -9.55 -5.07 10.00
CA THR A 191 -10.95 -5.44 10.25
C THR A 191 -11.17 -6.90 9.83
N PRO A 192 -12.21 -7.58 10.35
CA PRO A 192 -12.51 -8.95 9.94
C PRO A 192 -12.97 -9.02 8.48
N LEU A 193 -12.94 -10.21 7.91
CA LEU A 193 -13.51 -10.49 6.59
C LEU A 193 -14.98 -10.06 6.53
N GLY A 194 -15.47 -9.72 5.35
CA GLY A 194 -16.85 -9.26 5.12
C GLY A 194 -16.88 -8.01 4.24
N GLY A 195 -18.08 -7.44 4.01
CA GLY A 195 -18.27 -6.26 3.18
C GLY A 195 -17.82 -6.45 1.72
N GLY A 196 -18.07 -7.64 1.13
CA GLY A 196 -17.65 -7.94 -0.24
C GLY A 196 -16.21 -8.47 -0.38
N PHE A 197 -15.46 -8.59 0.72
CA PHE A 197 -14.09 -9.12 0.74
C PHE A 197 -14.06 -10.51 1.40
N PRO A 198 -14.18 -11.58 0.62
CA PRO A 198 -14.23 -12.96 1.17
C PRO A 198 -12.85 -13.53 1.50
N LYS A 199 -11.78 -12.85 1.08
CA LYS A 199 -10.38 -13.29 1.28
C LYS A 199 -9.55 -12.20 1.96
N PRO A 200 -8.58 -12.57 2.82
CA PRO A 200 -7.64 -11.61 3.42
C PRO A 200 -6.87 -10.82 2.37
N GLY A 201 -6.53 -9.58 2.69
CA GLY A 201 -5.77 -8.69 1.82
C GLY A 201 -6.00 -7.22 2.16
N PHE A 202 -5.27 -6.36 1.50
CA PHE A 202 -5.51 -4.93 1.57
C PHE A 202 -6.69 -4.54 0.68
N THR A 203 -7.47 -3.54 1.10
CA THR A 203 -8.79 -3.27 0.48
C THR A 203 -9.03 -1.82 0.12
N ALA A 204 -8.42 -0.86 0.81
CA ALA A 204 -8.60 0.56 0.56
C ALA A 204 -7.43 1.37 1.09
N LEU A 205 -7.29 2.60 0.60
CA LEU A 205 -6.36 3.60 1.11
C LEU A 205 -7.13 4.76 1.73
N ARG A 206 -6.62 5.28 2.85
CA ARG A 206 -7.08 6.54 3.41
C ARG A 206 -6.06 7.62 3.13
N LEU A 207 -6.52 8.69 2.51
CA LEU A 207 -5.72 9.86 2.18
C LEU A 207 -6.24 11.06 2.98
N ARG A 208 -5.41 12.08 3.15
CA ARG A 208 -5.80 13.39 3.67
C ARG A 208 -5.53 14.43 2.61
N ALA A 209 -6.51 15.26 2.30
CA ALA A 209 -6.40 16.36 1.33
C ALA A 209 -6.17 17.67 2.05
N GLY A 210 -5.25 18.50 1.53
CA GLY A 210 -5.11 19.89 1.95
C GLY A 210 -6.34 20.72 1.59
N ASP A 211 -6.93 20.47 0.41
CA ASP A 211 -8.18 21.09 -0.05
C ASP A 211 -9.10 19.99 -0.66
N LEU A 212 -10.05 19.54 0.16
CA LEU A 212 -11.00 18.49 -0.23
C LEU A 212 -11.97 18.98 -1.31
N SER A 213 -12.35 20.26 -1.31
CA SER A 213 -13.28 20.84 -2.28
C SER A 213 -12.62 20.95 -3.65
N ALA A 214 -11.35 21.37 -3.71
CA ALA A 214 -10.60 21.37 -4.96
C ALA A 214 -10.44 19.95 -5.54
N LEU A 215 -10.19 18.97 -4.69
CA LEU A 215 -10.14 17.57 -5.12
C LEU A 215 -11.49 17.10 -5.69
N ALA A 216 -12.61 17.37 -4.98
CA ALA A 216 -13.95 16.97 -5.43
C ALA A 216 -14.29 17.57 -6.80
N ARG A 217 -14.00 18.86 -6.99
CA ARG A 217 -14.17 19.55 -8.29
C ARG A 217 -13.37 18.88 -9.40
N ARG A 218 -12.08 18.62 -9.17
CA ARG A 218 -11.18 18.00 -10.15
C ARG A 218 -11.63 16.60 -10.53
N LEU A 219 -12.08 15.79 -9.57
CA LEU A 219 -12.66 14.47 -9.85
C LEU A 219 -13.91 14.60 -10.71
N GLY A 220 -14.80 15.55 -10.39
CA GLY A 220 -16.01 15.83 -11.19
C GLY A 220 -15.71 16.28 -12.63
N GLU A 221 -14.74 17.17 -12.82
CA GLU A 221 -14.29 17.64 -14.15
C GLU A 221 -13.74 16.50 -15.02
N ARG A 222 -13.19 15.46 -14.39
CA ARG A 222 -12.70 14.25 -15.08
C ARG A 222 -13.72 13.11 -15.15
N GLY A 223 -14.95 13.35 -14.69
CA GLY A 223 -16.01 12.33 -14.69
C GLY A 223 -15.75 11.16 -13.74
N ILE A 224 -14.87 11.32 -12.76
CA ILE A 224 -14.56 10.28 -11.77
C ILE A 224 -15.61 10.35 -10.67
N PRO A 225 -16.39 9.28 -10.45
CA PRO A 225 -17.43 9.28 -9.43
C PRO A 225 -16.80 9.39 -8.04
N CYS A 226 -17.38 10.23 -7.19
CA CYS A 226 -17.07 10.27 -5.77
C CYS A 226 -18.34 10.55 -4.96
N GLN A 227 -18.35 10.11 -3.71
CA GLN A 227 -19.46 10.32 -2.77
C GLN A 227 -18.94 11.01 -1.52
N GLU A 228 -19.61 12.06 -1.12
CA GLU A 228 -19.32 12.71 0.16
C GLU A 228 -20.08 12.01 1.28
N ASN A 229 -19.42 11.80 2.40
CA ASN A 229 -19.99 11.27 3.63
C ASN A 229 -19.40 11.98 4.87
N ALA A 230 -19.76 11.53 6.06
CA ALA A 230 -19.32 12.15 7.33
C ALA A 230 -17.77 12.10 7.54
N VAL A 231 -17.05 11.26 6.81
CA VAL A 231 -15.58 11.13 6.92
C VAL A 231 -14.87 12.00 5.88
N GLY A 232 -15.51 12.27 4.73
CA GLY A 232 -14.95 13.00 3.61
C GLY A 232 -15.43 12.45 2.26
N LEU A 233 -14.56 12.39 1.27
CA LEU A 233 -14.88 11.83 -0.05
C LEU A 233 -14.54 10.33 -0.10
N VAL A 234 -15.43 9.55 -0.67
CA VAL A 234 -15.17 8.16 -1.07
C VAL A 234 -15.10 8.09 -2.58
N VAL A 235 -13.94 7.70 -3.10
CA VAL A 235 -13.72 7.43 -4.52
C VAL A 235 -13.76 5.91 -4.69
N PRO A 236 -14.75 5.36 -5.42
CA PRO A 236 -14.81 3.92 -5.66
C PRO A 236 -13.64 3.44 -6.52
N PRO A 237 -13.34 2.14 -6.55
CA PRO A 237 -12.36 1.61 -7.47
C PRO A 237 -12.82 1.86 -8.91
N GLY A 238 -11.88 2.28 -9.76
CA GLY A 238 -12.12 2.54 -11.18
C GLY A 238 -10.85 2.31 -11.98
N PRO A 239 -10.89 2.35 -13.31
CA PRO A 239 -9.72 2.18 -14.15
C PRO A 239 -8.58 3.11 -13.72
N GLY A 240 -7.40 2.56 -13.48
CA GLY A 240 -6.22 3.29 -13.05
C GLY A 240 -6.19 3.69 -11.57
N ALA A 241 -7.34 3.80 -10.89
CA ALA A 241 -7.37 4.07 -9.44
C ALA A 241 -6.86 2.86 -8.63
N GLY A 242 -7.13 1.66 -9.12
CA GLY A 242 -6.71 0.41 -8.51
C GLY A 242 -7.50 0.06 -7.25
N ALA A 243 -7.76 0.99 -6.36
CA ALA A 243 -8.36 0.72 -5.06
C ALA A 243 -9.35 1.80 -4.65
N PRO A 244 -10.33 1.48 -3.78
CA PRO A 244 -11.16 2.50 -3.14
C PRO A 244 -10.31 3.48 -2.35
N LEU A 245 -10.60 4.78 -2.47
CA LEU A 245 -9.97 5.82 -1.67
C LEU A 245 -10.99 6.43 -0.71
N ILE A 246 -10.57 6.65 0.53
CA ILE A 246 -11.30 7.43 1.54
C ILE A 246 -10.47 8.68 1.77
N VAL A 247 -10.96 9.85 1.38
CA VAL A 247 -10.20 11.10 1.48
C VAL A 247 -10.81 12.00 2.53
N GLU A 248 -10.10 12.22 3.63
CA GLU A 248 -10.49 13.13 4.70
C GLU A 248 -9.94 14.54 4.47
N ALA A 249 -10.59 15.56 5.03
CA ALA A 249 -10.07 16.92 5.04
C ALA A 249 -8.82 17.03 5.92
N GLY A 250 -7.84 17.82 5.50
CA GLY A 250 -6.75 18.29 6.35
C GLY A 250 -7.29 19.14 7.51
N ARG A 251 -6.64 19.04 8.66
CA ARG A 251 -6.93 19.93 9.81
C ARG A 251 -6.11 21.20 9.71
#